data_637f71ecc5e9aa8fbe8b147153ab9edd
#
_entry.id   637f71ecc5e9aa8fbe8b147153ab9edd
#
_cell.length_a   1.000
_cell.length_b   1.000
_cell.length_c   1.000
_cell.angle_alpha   90.00
_cell.angle_beta   90.00
_cell.angle_gamma   90.00
#
_symmetry.space_group_name_H-M   'P 1'
#
loop_
_entity.id
_entity.type
_entity.pdbx_description
1 polymer ?
#
loop_
_entity_poly.entity_id
_entity_poly.type
_entity_poly.pdbx_seq_one_letter_code
_entity_poly.pdbx_strand_id
1 'polypeptide(L)'
;MKKIGFIGLGNMGLPMANNILKAGIEVNAFDLSEKALNQAENLGMSIKQNSESVLEDIDALITMLPNGSSVEKIFLDDNLLEGINKQTLIIESSTISPEISKKVSKMAKNYGISMLDAPVSGGVKGAELGNLTFMVGGSEADLQKGSSLFKIMGDKIFYAGESGSGQIAKLCNNMLLAVHMCGTAETLALGVNNGLDPEVLSEIMKNSSGGNWSLEKYNPYPGVMKTAPASEDYSGGFLNTLML
;
A
#
# COMPACT_ATOMS: atom_id res chain seq x y z
N MET A 1 14.97 -12.09 -9.55
CA MET A 1 13.65 -12.37 -10.15
C MET A 1 13.61 -11.75 -11.52
N LYS A 2 12.96 -12.41 -12.49
CA LYS A 2 12.93 -11.98 -13.88
C LYS A 2 11.53 -11.57 -14.35
N LYS A 3 10.51 -12.19 -13.77
CA LYS A 3 9.12 -11.94 -14.14
C LYS A 3 8.21 -11.95 -12.89
N ILE A 4 7.34 -10.96 -12.79
CA ILE A 4 6.44 -10.76 -11.63
C ILE A 4 5.00 -10.74 -12.12
N GLY A 5 4.12 -11.43 -11.41
CA GLY A 5 2.68 -11.23 -11.50
C GLY A 5 2.25 -10.06 -10.63
N PHE A 6 1.42 -9.17 -11.14
CA PHE A 6 0.89 -8.05 -10.39
C PHE A 6 -0.63 -7.95 -10.57
N ILE A 7 -1.38 -8.04 -9.48
CA ILE A 7 -2.85 -7.95 -9.48
C ILE A 7 -3.30 -6.75 -8.66
N GLY A 8 -4.10 -5.88 -9.29
CA GLY A 8 -4.57 -4.62 -8.70
C GLY A 8 -3.70 -3.45 -9.12
N LEU A 9 -4.15 -2.71 -10.15
CA LEU A 9 -3.45 -1.61 -10.81
C LEU A 9 -4.11 -0.25 -10.51
N GLY A 10 -4.67 -0.13 -9.31
CA GLY A 10 -5.22 1.13 -8.83
C GLY A 10 -4.15 2.19 -8.58
N ASN A 11 -4.53 3.28 -7.86
CA ASN A 11 -3.65 4.43 -7.60
C ASN A 11 -2.29 4.06 -6.98
N MET A 12 -2.23 2.96 -6.22
CA MET A 12 -1.00 2.48 -5.59
C MET A 12 -0.32 1.40 -6.44
N GLY A 13 -1.08 0.41 -6.94
CA GLY A 13 -0.52 -0.76 -7.60
C GLY A 13 0.13 -0.43 -8.95
N LEU A 14 -0.48 0.43 -9.76
CA LEU A 14 0.07 0.80 -11.06
C LEU A 14 1.48 1.43 -10.97
N PRO A 15 1.73 2.45 -10.12
CA PRO A 15 3.08 2.99 -9.96
C PRO A 15 4.05 1.99 -9.33
N MET A 16 3.62 1.12 -8.41
CA MET A 16 4.47 0.05 -7.86
C MET A 16 4.91 -0.92 -8.96
N ALA A 17 3.99 -1.41 -9.78
CA ALA A 17 4.27 -2.29 -10.92
C ALA A 17 5.18 -1.62 -11.96
N ASN A 18 4.99 -0.32 -12.20
CA ASN A 18 5.82 0.46 -13.12
C ASN A 18 7.28 0.61 -12.64
N ASN A 19 7.50 0.73 -11.33
CA ASN A 19 8.87 0.75 -10.79
C ASN A 19 9.57 -0.61 -11.00
N ILE A 20 8.84 -1.72 -10.86
CA ILE A 20 9.37 -3.06 -11.15
C ILE A 20 9.74 -3.18 -12.64
N LEU A 21 8.87 -2.73 -13.54
CA LEU A 21 9.12 -2.73 -14.97
C LEU A 21 10.32 -1.86 -15.34
N LYS A 22 10.44 -0.65 -14.77
CA LYS A 22 11.60 0.25 -14.97
C LYS A 22 12.91 -0.35 -14.47
N ALA A 23 12.87 -1.23 -13.50
CA ALA A 23 14.04 -1.97 -13.03
C ALA A 23 14.44 -3.14 -13.97
N GLY A 24 13.77 -3.30 -15.11
CA GLY A 24 14.07 -4.33 -16.13
C GLY A 24 13.46 -5.70 -15.82
N ILE A 25 12.46 -5.77 -14.95
CA ILE A 25 11.74 -7.00 -14.62
C ILE A 25 10.41 -7.02 -15.39
N GLU A 26 10.12 -8.13 -16.07
CA GLU A 26 8.84 -8.31 -16.78
C GLU A 26 7.67 -8.35 -15.81
N VAL A 27 6.55 -7.71 -16.18
CA VAL A 27 5.34 -7.67 -15.35
C VAL A 27 4.15 -8.23 -16.13
N ASN A 28 3.61 -9.36 -15.65
CA ASN A 28 2.29 -9.84 -16.04
C ASN A 28 1.27 -9.11 -15.15
N ALA A 29 0.35 -8.35 -15.74
CA ALA A 29 -0.54 -7.46 -15.00
C ALA A 29 -2.01 -7.77 -15.24
N PHE A 30 -2.83 -7.66 -14.17
CA PHE A 30 -4.28 -7.80 -14.24
C PHE A 30 -4.99 -6.84 -13.28
N ASP A 31 -6.09 -6.29 -13.74
CA ASP A 31 -7.04 -5.50 -12.97
C ASP A 31 -8.45 -5.70 -13.55
N LEU A 32 -9.49 -5.41 -12.77
CA LEU A 32 -10.89 -5.42 -13.25
C LEU A 32 -11.24 -4.15 -14.05
N SER A 33 -10.45 -3.10 -13.93
CA SER A 33 -10.66 -1.80 -14.60
C SER A 33 -9.95 -1.76 -15.95
N GLU A 34 -10.70 -1.71 -17.05
CA GLU A 34 -10.16 -1.52 -18.41
C GLU A 34 -9.27 -0.28 -18.49
N LYS A 35 -9.62 0.80 -17.79
CA LYS A 35 -8.79 2.01 -17.74
C LYS A 35 -7.41 1.72 -17.14
N ALA A 36 -7.34 0.95 -16.07
CA ALA A 36 -6.08 0.59 -15.42
C ALA A 36 -5.25 -0.34 -16.32
N LEU A 37 -5.91 -1.30 -16.98
CA LEU A 37 -5.26 -2.20 -17.95
C LEU A 37 -4.65 -1.43 -19.11
N ASN A 38 -5.39 -0.51 -19.73
CA ASN A 38 -4.89 0.34 -20.83
C ASN A 38 -3.69 1.20 -20.40
N GLN A 39 -3.72 1.73 -19.17
CA GLN A 39 -2.58 2.47 -18.63
C GLN A 39 -1.33 1.59 -18.44
N ALA A 40 -1.51 0.38 -17.92
CA ALA A 40 -0.42 -0.57 -17.73
C ALA A 40 0.17 -1.05 -19.05
N GLU A 41 -0.67 -1.31 -20.07
CA GLU A 41 -0.24 -1.67 -21.43
C GLU A 41 0.60 -0.57 -22.06
N ASN A 42 0.15 0.69 -21.96
CA ASN A 42 0.91 1.84 -22.47
C ASN A 42 2.28 2.02 -21.79
N LEU A 43 2.43 1.52 -20.57
CA LEU A 43 3.72 1.50 -19.85
C LEU A 43 4.61 0.31 -20.28
N GLY A 44 4.07 -0.66 -21.02
CA GLY A 44 4.81 -1.83 -21.52
C GLY A 44 4.65 -3.10 -20.67
N MET A 45 3.65 -3.18 -19.79
CA MET A 45 3.34 -4.39 -19.04
C MET A 45 2.60 -5.41 -19.94
N SER A 46 2.77 -6.71 -19.66
CA SER A 46 2.03 -7.78 -20.30
C SER A 46 0.65 -7.94 -19.66
N ILE A 47 -0.39 -7.44 -20.31
CA ILE A 47 -1.76 -7.52 -19.81
C ILE A 47 -2.30 -8.94 -19.95
N LYS A 48 -2.90 -9.44 -18.88
CA LYS A 48 -3.49 -10.77 -18.81
C LYS A 48 -5.02 -10.69 -18.75
N GLN A 49 -5.69 -11.74 -19.23
CA GLN A 49 -7.14 -11.78 -19.35
C GLN A 49 -7.86 -12.02 -18.02
N ASN A 50 -7.19 -12.68 -17.08
CA ASN A 50 -7.71 -13.03 -15.76
C ASN A 50 -6.55 -13.20 -14.76
N SER A 51 -6.89 -13.39 -13.50
CA SER A 51 -5.92 -13.59 -12.41
C SER A 51 -5.06 -14.83 -12.57
N GLU A 52 -5.61 -15.91 -13.13
CA GLU A 52 -4.89 -17.17 -13.33
C GLU A 52 -3.79 -17.03 -14.38
N SER A 53 -4.05 -16.33 -15.48
CA SER A 53 -3.06 -16.11 -16.53
C SER A 53 -1.91 -15.19 -16.11
N VAL A 54 -2.07 -14.44 -15.00
CA VAL A 54 -0.96 -13.67 -14.41
C VAL A 54 0.14 -14.61 -13.91
N LEU A 55 -0.21 -15.83 -13.50
CA LEU A 55 0.70 -16.80 -12.88
C LEU A 55 1.71 -17.45 -13.84
N GLU A 56 1.64 -17.15 -15.15
CA GLU A 56 2.51 -17.75 -16.15
C GLU A 56 3.99 -17.37 -15.94
N ASP A 57 4.79 -18.36 -15.52
CA ASP A 57 6.26 -18.27 -15.37
C ASP A 57 6.75 -17.13 -14.45
N ILE A 58 6.01 -16.83 -13.39
CA ILE A 58 6.38 -15.76 -12.45
C ILE A 58 7.24 -16.26 -11.29
N ASP A 59 8.18 -15.42 -10.85
CA ASP A 59 9.00 -15.63 -9.66
C ASP A 59 8.30 -15.18 -8.36
N ALA A 60 7.47 -14.13 -8.47
CA ALA A 60 6.65 -13.66 -7.37
C ALA A 60 5.30 -13.11 -7.87
N LEU A 61 4.29 -13.16 -7.00
CA LEU A 61 2.98 -12.55 -7.19
C LEU A 61 2.84 -11.40 -6.19
N ILE A 62 2.54 -10.20 -6.67
CA ILE A 62 2.23 -9.06 -5.84
C ILE A 62 0.75 -8.72 -6.01
N THR A 63 0.06 -8.49 -4.89
CA THR A 63 -1.33 -8.03 -4.89
C THR A 63 -1.46 -6.70 -4.18
N MET A 64 -2.24 -5.77 -4.77
CA MET A 64 -2.54 -4.46 -4.18
C MET A 64 -4.02 -4.13 -4.42
N LEU A 65 -4.87 -4.70 -3.59
CA LEU A 65 -6.32 -4.74 -3.72
C LEU A 65 -7.01 -3.75 -2.78
N PRO A 66 -8.27 -3.34 -3.07
CA PRO A 66 -8.93 -2.28 -2.33
C PRO A 66 -9.32 -2.64 -0.90
N ASN A 67 -9.55 -3.93 -0.60
CA ASN A 67 -10.04 -4.37 0.71
C ASN A 67 -9.84 -5.88 0.94
N GLY A 68 -10.12 -6.32 2.16
CA GLY A 68 -9.97 -7.71 2.58
C GLY A 68 -10.89 -8.68 1.83
N SER A 69 -12.12 -8.29 1.48
CA SER A 69 -13.03 -9.14 0.71
C SER A 69 -12.51 -9.43 -0.70
N SER A 70 -11.83 -8.47 -1.32
CA SER A 70 -11.17 -8.69 -2.61
C SER A 70 -10.00 -9.65 -2.50
N VAL A 71 -9.25 -9.61 -1.40
CA VAL A 71 -8.16 -10.55 -1.12
C VAL A 71 -8.70 -11.94 -0.85
N GLU A 72 -9.73 -12.09 0.01
CA GLU A 72 -10.38 -13.38 0.24
C GLU A 72 -10.94 -13.96 -1.06
N LYS A 73 -11.64 -13.16 -1.84
CA LYS A 73 -12.22 -13.61 -3.11
C LYS A 73 -11.16 -14.23 -4.01
N ILE A 74 -10.07 -13.53 -4.26
CA ILE A 74 -9.06 -13.99 -5.23
C ILE A 74 -8.30 -15.21 -4.73
N PHE A 75 -7.91 -15.26 -3.46
CA PHE A 75 -7.08 -16.33 -2.93
C PHE A 75 -7.86 -17.55 -2.42
N LEU A 76 -9.09 -17.35 -1.94
CA LEU A 76 -9.87 -18.41 -1.28
C LEU A 76 -11.08 -18.84 -2.11
N ASP A 77 -11.88 -17.91 -2.63
CA ASP A 77 -13.11 -18.23 -3.36
C ASP A 77 -12.82 -18.59 -4.82
N ASP A 78 -11.96 -17.83 -5.50
CA ASP A 78 -11.55 -18.08 -6.88
C ASP A 78 -10.40 -19.11 -6.96
N ASN A 79 -9.92 -19.64 -5.81
CA ASN A 79 -8.89 -20.70 -5.71
C ASN A 79 -7.56 -20.38 -6.42
N LEU A 80 -7.16 -19.12 -6.51
CA LEU A 80 -5.91 -18.72 -7.19
C LEU A 80 -4.68 -19.50 -6.68
N LEU A 81 -4.67 -19.86 -5.39
CA LEU A 81 -3.58 -20.62 -4.76
C LEU A 81 -3.29 -21.97 -5.45
N GLU A 82 -4.29 -22.61 -6.05
CA GLU A 82 -4.10 -23.91 -6.73
C GLU A 82 -3.20 -23.80 -7.96
N GLY A 83 -3.23 -22.64 -8.64
CA GLY A 83 -2.42 -22.38 -9.83
C GLY A 83 -1.02 -21.85 -9.55
N ILE A 84 -0.72 -21.47 -8.30
CA ILE A 84 0.57 -20.85 -7.96
C ILE A 84 1.66 -21.91 -7.78
N ASN A 85 2.80 -21.73 -8.46
CA ASN A 85 3.97 -22.59 -8.28
C ASN A 85 4.51 -22.43 -6.84
N LYS A 86 4.86 -23.55 -6.20
CA LYS A 86 5.40 -23.57 -4.82
C LYS A 86 6.68 -22.74 -4.63
N GLN A 87 7.41 -22.47 -5.69
CA GLN A 87 8.59 -21.61 -5.64
C GLN A 87 8.28 -20.12 -5.73
N THR A 88 7.05 -19.75 -6.14
CA THR A 88 6.59 -18.37 -6.22
C THR A 88 6.42 -17.79 -4.83
N LEU A 89 6.89 -16.55 -4.63
CA LEU A 89 6.66 -15.79 -3.42
C LEU A 89 5.42 -14.90 -3.59
N ILE A 90 4.45 -15.03 -2.70
CA ILE A 90 3.32 -14.08 -2.63
C ILE A 90 3.73 -12.89 -1.76
N ILE A 91 3.52 -11.67 -2.26
CA ILE A 91 3.66 -10.41 -1.52
C ILE A 91 2.31 -9.71 -1.57
N GLU A 92 1.54 -9.84 -0.49
CA GLU A 92 0.23 -9.21 -0.36
C GLU A 92 0.42 -7.81 0.27
N SER A 93 0.25 -6.75 -0.54
CA SER A 93 0.55 -5.36 -0.16
C SER A 93 -0.69 -4.52 0.15
N SER A 94 -1.89 -5.12 0.10
CA SER A 94 -3.12 -4.42 0.47
C SER A 94 -3.16 -4.09 1.96
N THR A 95 -3.95 -3.11 2.34
CA THR A 95 -4.26 -2.85 3.75
C THR A 95 -5.55 -3.56 4.12
N ILE A 96 -5.45 -4.63 4.90
CA ILE A 96 -6.56 -5.52 5.25
C ILE A 96 -6.51 -5.90 6.72
N SER A 97 -7.56 -6.58 7.22
CA SER A 97 -7.52 -7.05 8.59
C SER A 97 -6.44 -8.14 8.79
N PRO A 98 -5.77 -8.16 9.94
CA PRO A 98 -4.78 -9.19 10.28
C PRO A 98 -5.35 -10.61 10.24
N GLU A 99 -6.64 -10.77 10.53
CA GLU A 99 -7.36 -12.05 10.51
C GLU A 99 -7.43 -12.61 9.09
N ILE A 100 -7.80 -11.78 8.11
CA ILE A 100 -7.85 -12.16 6.69
C ILE A 100 -6.44 -12.50 6.21
N SER A 101 -5.45 -11.67 6.51
CA SER A 101 -4.06 -11.92 6.16
C SER A 101 -3.56 -13.27 6.68
N LYS A 102 -3.78 -13.55 7.97
CA LYS A 102 -3.43 -14.85 8.60
C LYS A 102 -4.17 -16.02 7.97
N LYS A 103 -5.46 -15.86 7.65
CA LYS A 103 -6.28 -16.89 7.01
C LYS A 103 -5.73 -17.28 5.63
N VAL A 104 -5.43 -16.27 4.79
CA VAL A 104 -4.85 -16.48 3.45
C VAL A 104 -3.45 -17.07 3.55
N SER A 105 -2.60 -16.56 4.42
CA SER A 105 -1.25 -17.09 4.64
C SER A 105 -1.26 -18.55 5.11
N LYS A 106 -2.19 -18.93 6.01
CA LYS A 106 -2.38 -20.31 6.44
C LYS A 106 -2.77 -21.21 5.27
N MET A 107 -3.66 -20.72 4.40
CA MET A 107 -4.07 -21.48 3.22
C MET A 107 -2.91 -21.64 2.23
N ALA A 108 -2.17 -20.54 1.93
CA ALA A 108 -0.97 -20.59 1.08
C ALA A 108 0.04 -21.63 1.61
N LYS A 109 0.28 -21.66 2.93
CA LYS A 109 1.13 -22.64 3.59
C LYS A 109 0.66 -24.09 3.39
N ASN A 110 -0.64 -24.33 3.38
CA ASN A 110 -1.20 -25.67 3.11
C ASN A 110 -0.89 -26.15 1.68
N TYR A 111 -0.78 -25.23 0.73
CA TYR A 111 -0.33 -25.49 -0.64
C TYR A 111 1.20 -25.53 -0.77
N GLY A 112 1.94 -25.25 0.30
CA GLY A 112 3.40 -25.18 0.31
C GLY A 112 3.97 -23.91 -0.33
N ILE A 113 3.19 -22.83 -0.35
CA ILE A 113 3.52 -21.54 -0.96
C ILE A 113 3.93 -20.55 0.13
N SER A 114 5.04 -19.84 -0.10
CA SER A 114 5.51 -18.75 0.76
C SER A 114 4.68 -17.48 0.55
N MET A 115 4.29 -16.82 1.64
CA MET A 115 3.53 -15.57 1.59
C MET A 115 4.02 -14.59 2.64
N LEU A 116 4.13 -13.32 2.24
CA LEU A 116 4.37 -12.16 3.09
C LEU A 116 3.15 -11.23 3.05
N ASP A 117 2.73 -10.73 4.19
CA ASP A 117 1.88 -9.55 4.27
C ASP A 117 2.77 -8.31 4.36
N ALA A 118 2.61 -7.40 3.42
CA ALA A 118 3.53 -6.29 3.23
C ALA A 118 2.80 -4.97 2.91
N PRO A 119 1.87 -4.52 3.77
CA PRO A 119 1.21 -3.25 3.58
C PRO A 119 2.20 -2.09 3.57
N VAL A 120 1.80 -1.01 2.88
CA VAL A 120 2.68 0.12 2.58
C VAL A 120 2.22 1.43 3.20
N SER A 121 3.16 2.34 3.38
CA SER A 121 2.94 3.74 3.72
C SER A 121 3.76 4.64 2.80
N GLY A 122 3.24 5.83 2.45
CA GLY A 122 3.89 6.80 1.56
C GLY A 122 2.94 7.43 0.54
N GLY A 123 1.72 6.89 0.42
CA GLY A 123 0.71 7.35 -0.53
C GLY A 123 1.13 7.19 -2.00
N VAL A 124 0.33 7.75 -2.90
CA VAL A 124 0.55 7.65 -4.35
C VAL A 124 1.91 8.20 -4.76
N LYS A 125 2.28 9.35 -4.21
CA LYS A 125 3.58 9.98 -4.48
C LYS A 125 4.76 9.09 -4.05
N GLY A 126 4.64 8.40 -2.91
CA GLY A 126 5.64 7.42 -2.47
C GLY A 126 5.74 6.22 -3.41
N ALA A 127 4.60 5.73 -3.91
CA ALA A 127 4.57 4.65 -4.87
C ALA A 127 5.20 5.06 -6.22
N GLU A 128 4.92 6.27 -6.73
CA GLU A 128 5.51 6.80 -7.96
C GLU A 128 7.04 6.93 -7.88
N LEU A 129 7.54 7.38 -6.74
CA LEU A 129 8.97 7.63 -6.52
C LEU A 129 9.75 6.37 -6.10
N GLY A 130 9.08 5.23 -5.84
CA GLY A 130 9.72 4.02 -5.34
C GLY A 130 10.29 4.18 -3.92
N ASN A 131 9.70 5.03 -3.10
CA ASN A 131 10.16 5.32 -1.74
C ASN A 131 9.14 4.96 -0.65
N LEU A 132 8.31 3.93 -0.92
CA LEU A 132 7.37 3.41 0.06
C LEU A 132 8.07 2.86 1.31
N THR A 133 7.36 2.93 2.42
CA THR A 133 7.70 2.18 3.63
C THR A 133 6.89 0.89 3.64
N PHE A 134 7.55 -0.26 3.66
CA PHE A 134 6.96 -1.57 3.81
C PHE A 134 6.98 -2.04 5.26
N MET A 135 5.87 -2.59 5.74
CA MET A 135 5.72 -3.24 7.03
C MET A 135 5.49 -4.73 6.77
N VAL A 136 6.53 -5.55 6.95
CA VAL A 136 6.51 -6.94 6.43
C VAL A 136 6.29 -7.93 7.55
N GLY A 137 5.25 -8.75 7.42
CA GLY A 137 4.98 -9.93 8.23
C GLY A 137 5.18 -11.22 7.43
N GLY A 138 5.67 -12.27 8.09
CA GLY A 138 5.96 -13.56 7.49
C GLY A 138 7.29 -14.12 7.96
N SER A 139 7.91 -15.06 7.21
CA SER A 139 9.24 -15.57 7.59
C SER A 139 10.36 -14.62 7.16
N GLU A 140 11.43 -14.53 7.95
CA GLU A 140 12.63 -13.76 7.57
C GLU A 140 13.27 -14.28 6.28
N ALA A 141 13.22 -15.59 6.06
CA ALA A 141 13.75 -16.21 4.84
C ALA A 141 12.99 -15.72 3.59
N ASP A 142 11.66 -15.62 3.67
CA ASP A 142 10.84 -15.10 2.58
C ASP A 142 11.04 -13.60 2.37
N LEU A 143 11.22 -12.82 3.46
CA LEU A 143 11.61 -11.41 3.38
C LEU A 143 12.94 -11.25 2.63
N GLN A 144 13.95 -12.06 2.93
CA GLN A 144 15.23 -12.04 2.21
C GLN A 144 15.03 -12.40 0.73
N LYS A 145 14.20 -13.40 0.42
CA LYS A 145 13.85 -13.79 -0.95
C LYS A 145 13.22 -12.64 -1.73
N GLY A 146 12.31 -11.87 -1.09
CA GLY A 146 11.63 -10.70 -1.68
C GLY A 146 12.42 -9.39 -1.65
N SER A 147 13.59 -9.34 -1.00
CA SER A 147 14.29 -8.10 -0.66
C SER A 147 14.60 -7.18 -1.85
N SER A 148 14.90 -7.75 -3.01
CA SER A 148 15.16 -6.99 -4.23
C SER A 148 13.92 -6.25 -4.74
N LEU A 149 12.74 -6.88 -4.66
CA LEU A 149 11.47 -6.25 -5.06
C LEU A 149 11.10 -5.11 -4.12
N PHE A 150 11.22 -5.33 -2.81
CA PHE A 150 10.95 -4.28 -1.86
C PHE A 150 11.81 -3.03 -2.09
N LYS A 151 13.12 -3.21 -2.38
CA LYS A 151 14.05 -2.11 -2.67
C LYS A 151 13.76 -1.35 -3.98
N ILE A 152 13.07 -1.98 -4.91
CA ILE A 152 12.61 -1.32 -6.15
C ILE A 152 11.40 -0.43 -5.88
N MET A 153 10.51 -0.86 -5.00
CA MET A 153 9.24 -0.18 -4.72
C MET A 153 9.30 0.72 -3.50
N GLY A 154 10.30 0.56 -2.64
CA GLY A 154 10.38 1.26 -1.36
C GLY A 154 11.79 1.52 -0.88
N ASP A 155 11.88 2.50 0.02
CA ASP A 155 13.12 2.96 0.66
C ASP A 155 13.33 2.33 2.04
N LYS A 156 12.22 2.08 2.76
CA LYS A 156 12.24 1.56 4.13
C LYS A 156 11.47 0.25 4.22
N ILE A 157 12.14 -0.79 4.71
CA ILE A 157 11.58 -2.12 4.84
C ILE A 157 11.75 -2.57 6.29
N PHE A 158 10.62 -2.73 7.00
CA PHE A 158 10.60 -3.14 8.40
C PHE A 158 10.02 -4.55 8.51
N TYR A 159 10.78 -5.46 9.10
CA TYR A 159 10.28 -6.76 9.52
C TYR A 159 9.47 -6.59 10.81
N ALA A 160 8.19 -6.86 10.75
CA ALA A 160 7.27 -6.66 11.87
C ALA A 160 7.03 -7.94 12.70
N GLY A 161 7.47 -9.09 12.20
CA GLY A 161 7.28 -10.39 12.83
C GLY A 161 6.61 -11.40 11.92
N GLU A 162 5.95 -12.40 12.48
CA GLU A 162 5.27 -13.45 11.73
C GLU A 162 4.06 -12.94 10.93
N SER A 163 3.46 -13.83 10.14
CA SER A 163 2.31 -13.50 9.29
C SER A 163 1.20 -12.76 10.03
N GLY A 164 0.71 -11.67 9.42
CA GLY A 164 -0.25 -10.72 9.96
C GLY A 164 0.36 -9.59 10.78
N SER A 165 1.65 -9.65 11.13
CA SER A 165 2.31 -8.59 11.90
C SER A 165 2.50 -7.30 11.09
N GLY A 166 2.70 -7.40 9.78
CA GLY A 166 2.72 -6.24 8.88
C GLY A 166 1.41 -5.48 8.91
N GLN A 167 0.28 -6.20 8.84
CA GLN A 167 -1.05 -5.59 8.91
C GLN A 167 -1.31 -4.96 10.29
N ILE A 168 -0.90 -5.60 11.39
CA ILE A 168 -1.01 -5.02 12.74
C ILE A 168 -0.20 -3.72 12.82
N ALA A 169 1.04 -3.72 12.34
CA ALA A 169 1.88 -2.52 12.31
C ALA A 169 1.22 -1.40 11.49
N LYS A 170 0.62 -1.75 10.34
CA LYS A 170 -0.10 -0.80 9.49
C LYS A 170 -1.33 -0.21 10.19
N LEU A 171 -2.12 -1.03 10.89
CA LEU A 171 -3.28 -0.58 11.67
C LEU A 171 -2.86 0.38 12.79
N CYS A 172 -1.80 0.05 13.54
CA CYS A 172 -1.27 0.94 14.58
C CYS A 172 -0.83 2.29 14.00
N ASN A 173 -0.11 2.27 12.86
CA ASN A 173 0.28 3.49 12.16
C ASN A 173 -0.94 4.32 11.72
N ASN A 174 -1.95 3.68 11.14
CA ASN A 174 -3.13 4.38 10.65
C ASN A 174 -3.99 4.93 11.80
N MET A 175 -4.11 4.20 12.92
CA MET A 175 -4.76 4.69 14.14
C MET A 175 -4.07 5.98 14.64
N LEU A 176 -2.74 5.97 14.73
CA LEU A 176 -1.99 7.16 15.17
C LEU A 176 -2.16 8.32 14.19
N LEU A 177 -2.15 8.04 12.87
CA LEU A 177 -2.43 9.06 11.85
C LEU A 177 -3.82 9.68 12.02
N ALA A 178 -4.85 8.87 12.30
CA ALA A 178 -6.21 9.36 12.54
C ALA A 178 -6.27 10.28 13.77
N VAL A 179 -5.61 9.91 14.87
CA VAL A 179 -5.52 10.75 16.08
C VAL A 179 -4.81 12.07 15.79
N HIS A 180 -3.70 12.03 15.05
CA HIS A 180 -2.99 13.25 14.62
C HIS A 180 -3.88 14.14 13.76
N MET A 181 -4.61 13.57 12.81
CA MET A 181 -5.48 14.34 11.92
C MET A 181 -6.62 15.01 12.69
N CYS A 182 -7.32 14.27 13.55
CA CYS A 182 -8.40 14.81 14.39
C CYS A 182 -7.87 15.91 15.31
N GLY A 183 -6.81 15.64 16.08
CA GLY A 183 -6.24 16.60 17.00
C GLY A 183 -5.73 17.86 16.31
N THR A 184 -5.11 17.71 15.13
CA THR A 184 -4.64 18.85 14.33
C THR A 184 -5.81 19.70 13.83
N ALA A 185 -6.87 19.07 13.31
CA ALA A 185 -8.04 19.78 12.78
C ALA A 185 -8.77 20.56 13.91
N GLU A 186 -9.01 19.92 15.05
CA GLU A 186 -9.66 20.56 16.20
C GLU A 186 -8.83 21.72 16.76
N THR A 187 -7.50 21.54 16.87
CA THR A 187 -6.60 22.57 17.39
C THR A 187 -6.52 23.79 16.46
N LEU A 188 -6.47 23.56 15.13
CA LEU A 188 -6.53 24.66 14.17
C LEU A 188 -7.85 25.41 14.24
N ALA A 189 -8.97 24.67 14.31
CA ALA A 189 -10.30 25.30 14.48
C ALA A 189 -10.40 26.12 15.78
N LEU A 190 -9.88 25.60 16.89
CA LEU A 190 -9.83 26.33 18.17
C LEU A 190 -9.05 27.65 18.04
N GLY A 191 -7.86 27.60 17.45
CA GLY A 191 -7.01 28.78 17.27
C GLY A 191 -7.64 29.85 16.39
N VAL A 192 -8.17 29.45 15.24
CA VAL A 192 -8.85 30.33 14.28
C VAL A 192 -10.09 30.98 14.91
N ASN A 193 -10.90 30.22 15.65
CA ASN A 193 -12.05 30.76 16.38
C ASN A 193 -11.66 31.77 17.47
N ASN A 194 -10.41 31.76 17.92
CA ASN A 194 -9.87 32.74 18.86
C ASN A 194 -9.03 33.84 18.17
N GLY A 195 -9.12 33.96 16.85
CA GLY A 195 -8.52 35.06 16.07
C GLY A 195 -7.09 34.83 15.62
N LEU A 196 -6.55 33.61 15.73
CA LEU A 196 -5.22 33.31 15.21
C LEU A 196 -5.28 33.03 13.70
N ASP A 197 -4.22 33.47 13.01
CA ASP A 197 -4.01 33.11 11.62
C ASP A 197 -3.64 31.62 11.51
N PRO A 198 -4.30 30.84 10.63
CA PRO A 198 -4.08 29.39 10.52
C PRO A 198 -2.68 29.01 10.00
N GLU A 199 -2.05 29.84 9.16
CA GLU A 199 -0.69 29.60 8.67
C GLU A 199 0.32 29.79 9.80
N VAL A 200 0.18 30.90 10.55
CA VAL A 200 1.04 31.22 11.70
C VAL A 200 0.89 30.14 12.79
N LEU A 201 -0.36 29.73 13.10
CA LEU A 201 -0.61 28.68 14.09
C LEU A 201 -0.01 27.34 13.66
N SER A 202 -0.14 26.98 12.37
CA SER A 202 0.46 25.76 11.83
C SER A 202 1.99 25.77 11.98
N GLU A 203 2.65 26.88 11.69
CA GLU A 203 4.11 27.01 11.85
C GLU A 203 4.54 26.95 13.32
N ILE A 204 3.80 27.55 14.23
CA ILE A 204 4.06 27.45 15.67
C ILE A 204 3.98 25.98 16.11
N MET A 205 2.91 25.26 15.75
CA MET A 205 2.73 23.87 16.13
C MET A 205 3.79 22.95 15.52
N LYS A 206 4.16 23.14 14.23
CA LYS A 206 5.23 22.37 13.58
C LYS A 206 6.57 22.49 14.31
N ASN A 207 6.90 23.67 14.81
CA ASN A 207 8.17 23.97 15.46
C ASN A 207 8.12 23.82 16.98
N SER A 208 7.05 23.28 17.51
CA SER A 208 6.81 23.06 18.95
C SER A 208 6.47 21.58 19.21
N SER A 209 6.15 21.24 20.45
CA SER A 209 5.84 19.86 20.87
C SER A 209 4.59 19.26 20.21
N GLY A 210 3.75 20.05 19.55
CA GLY A 210 2.60 19.62 18.76
C GLY A 210 2.93 19.14 17.34
N GLY A 211 4.20 19.21 16.92
CA GLY A 211 4.63 18.81 15.58
C GLY A 211 4.25 17.37 15.25
N ASN A 212 3.67 17.18 14.05
CA ASN A 212 3.23 15.87 13.60
C ASN A 212 3.09 15.84 12.06
N TRP A 213 2.97 14.60 11.51
CA TRP A 213 2.91 14.38 10.07
C TRP A 213 1.74 15.11 9.39
N SER A 214 0.57 15.23 10.05
CA SER A 214 -0.59 15.91 9.48
C SER A 214 -0.31 17.39 9.25
N LEU A 215 0.34 18.06 10.19
CA LEU A 215 0.77 19.47 10.02
C LEU A 215 1.79 19.63 8.90
N GLU A 216 2.75 18.70 8.79
CA GLU A 216 3.89 18.85 7.88
C GLU A 216 3.59 18.46 6.43
N LYS A 217 2.72 17.49 6.22
CA LYS A 217 2.52 16.84 4.91
C LYS A 217 1.08 16.85 4.42
N TYR A 218 0.11 17.09 5.30
CA TYR A 218 -1.31 16.85 5.02
C TYR A 218 -2.24 17.77 5.80
N ASN A 219 -1.86 19.06 5.92
CA ASN A 219 -2.56 20.02 6.77
C ASN A 219 -4.07 20.06 6.46
N PRO A 220 -4.94 19.83 7.45
CA PRO A 220 -6.38 19.74 7.23
C PRO A 220 -7.08 21.09 7.05
N TYR A 221 -6.39 22.23 7.24
CA TYR A 221 -6.99 23.54 7.09
C TYR A 221 -6.86 24.04 5.65
N PRO A 222 -7.98 24.44 4.97
CA PRO A 222 -7.95 24.92 3.60
C PRO A 222 -7.03 26.13 3.42
N GLY A 223 -6.23 26.13 2.36
CA GLY A 223 -5.34 27.23 1.98
C GLY A 223 -3.96 27.21 2.62
N VAL A 224 -3.77 26.59 3.80
CA VAL A 224 -2.46 26.54 4.49
C VAL A 224 -1.44 25.70 3.72
N MET A 225 -1.86 24.61 3.13
CA MET A 225 -0.99 23.73 2.32
C MET A 225 -1.64 23.48 0.96
N LYS A 226 -1.14 24.12 -0.10
CA LYS A 226 -1.71 24.03 -1.46
C LYS A 226 -1.81 22.60 -2.01
N THR A 227 -0.88 21.72 -1.59
CA THR A 227 -0.82 20.31 -2.05
C THR A 227 -1.64 19.35 -1.19
N ALA A 228 -2.27 19.83 -0.12
CA ALA A 228 -3.12 19.00 0.72
C ALA A 228 -4.55 18.95 0.17
N PRO A 229 -5.25 17.81 0.29
CA PRO A 229 -6.64 17.66 -0.16
C PRO A 229 -7.59 18.70 0.43
N ALA A 230 -7.33 19.20 1.63
CA ALA A 230 -8.10 20.29 2.24
C ALA A 230 -8.13 21.57 1.38
N SER A 231 -7.11 21.81 0.55
CA SER A 231 -7.04 22.95 -0.37
C SER A 231 -7.63 22.66 -1.77
N GLU A 232 -8.11 21.44 -1.99
CA GLU A 232 -8.77 20.96 -3.22
C GLU A 232 -10.17 20.40 -2.90
N ASP A 233 -10.94 21.11 -2.09
CA ASP A 233 -12.28 20.73 -1.61
C ASP A 233 -12.34 19.31 -1.02
N TYR A 234 -11.27 18.89 -0.35
CA TYR A 234 -11.08 17.55 0.20
C TYR A 234 -11.21 16.43 -0.84
N SER A 235 -10.98 16.74 -2.10
CA SER A 235 -10.95 15.76 -3.18
C SER A 235 -9.62 15.01 -3.21
N GLY A 236 -9.66 13.70 -3.46
CA GLY A 236 -8.48 12.84 -3.44
C GLY A 236 -7.99 12.54 -2.01
N GLY A 237 -6.76 12.10 -1.92
CA GLY A 237 -6.11 11.83 -0.64
C GLY A 237 -6.32 10.42 -0.09
N PHE A 238 -6.17 10.29 1.22
CA PHE A 238 -6.22 9.01 1.93
C PHE A 238 -7.67 8.51 2.07
N LEU A 239 -7.91 7.24 1.74
CA LEU A 239 -9.23 6.63 1.87
C LEU A 239 -9.56 6.40 3.34
N ASN A 240 -10.64 7.02 3.84
CA ASN A 240 -11.08 6.89 5.23
C ASN A 240 -11.36 5.43 5.64
N THR A 241 -11.80 4.59 4.70
CA THR A 241 -12.01 3.16 4.93
C THR A 241 -10.75 2.38 5.31
N LEU A 242 -9.56 2.94 5.08
CA LEU A 242 -8.28 2.35 5.51
C LEU A 242 -7.91 2.70 6.95
N MET A 243 -8.72 3.51 7.64
CA MET A 243 -8.55 3.87 9.06
C MET A 243 -9.47 3.03 9.98
N LEU A 244 -10.44 2.35 9.41
CA LEU A 244 -11.40 1.50 10.10
C LEU A 244 -10.95 0.04 10.01
#